data_572762932706cf67a6c4b1bcdb94e76b
#
_entry.id   572762932706cf67a6c4b1bcdb94e76b
#
_cell.length_a   1.000
_cell.length_b   1.000
_cell.length_c   1.000
_cell.angle_alpha   90.00
_cell.angle_beta   90.00
_cell.angle_gamma   90.00
#
_symmetry.space_group_name_H-M   'P 1'
#
loop_
_entity.id
_entity.type
_entity.pdbx_description
1 polymer ?
#
loop_
_entity_poly.entity_id
_entity_poly.type
_entity_poly.pdbx_seq_one_letter_code
_entity_poly.pdbx_strand_id
1 'polypeptide(L)'
;MDVHSEKDEVILLFDKYTMDSRRLQASFKRAGCKYIAAVIEDDGFLPESVMSVYGYFMEDVRGNQSNAKGQMHINEAEVLEKDISEDHRRYRARGKMIYVREGHKRRVKTVNWYDDSSIIFTSDHYNSHGALYARTIYDESGKKIKKFWFSSGGLAIIAEDYTTGMILLNEGEGVKSFQEKLDLVLYFFKKTGFERRRIFYNSLSMPFFVSNRLGDYGKRDVLFWQEPVKDKIPWNMQMILKGKARRTAAVMVQRRTSYERLIELGADADIVQGLGMIYRFQRENGHKPEALICTNSENVEHCREIVSELPDMHFHIAALTVMSPKLMSVGEYENVTLYPAAGKKAVCELFKQCDYYLDINHMKEIVSAVYQAFLHNHLIFAFEETAHNRDYVAKERIYPVSNWEGMVEDIRVIMRNEKLMERCLRRQREEAMAEDRGVYARMVEECFI
;
A
#
# COMPACT_ATOMS: atom_id res chain seq x y z
N MET A 1 -26.00 -29.50 -1.24
CA MET A 1 -24.82 -28.64 -1.26
C MET A 1 -24.92 -27.74 -2.47
N ASP A 2 -25.22 -26.45 -2.22
CA ASP A 2 -25.61 -25.51 -3.27
C ASP A 2 -24.47 -25.18 -4.24
N VAL A 3 -24.61 -25.68 -5.45
CA VAL A 3 -23.70 -25.40 -6.59
C VAL A 3 -23.73 -23.91 -7.02
N HIS A 4 -24.64 -23.12 -6.47
CA HIS A 4 -24.80 -21.69 -6.77
C HIS A 4 -23.86 -20.76 -5.98
N SER A 5 -23.22 -21.20 -4.88
CA SER A 5 -22.43 -20.31 -4.01
C SER A 5 -20.98 -20.07 -4.47
N GLU A 6 -20.42 -20.91 -5.34
CA GLU A 6 -19.04 -20.77 -5.83
C GLU A 6 -18.89 -19.89 -7.09
N LYS A 7 -20.00 -19.60 -7.80
CA LYS A 7 -19.95 -18.83 -9.07
C LYS A 7 -19.76 -17.33 -8.89
N ASP A 8 -20.09 -16.77 -7.72
CA ASP A 8 -20.18 -15.32 -7.51
C ASP A 8 -18.94 -14.72 -6.84
N GLU A 9 -17.92 -15.52 -6.56
CA GLU A 9 -16.71 -15.07 -5.89
C GLU A 9 -15.68 -14.55 -6.90
N VAL A 10 -15.27 -13.29 -6.74
CA VAL A 10 -14.27 -12.65 -7.61
C VAL A 10 -12.85 -12.91 -7.13
N ILE A 11 -11.87 -12.86 -8.03
CA ILE A 11 -10.45 -12.87 -7.69
C ILE A 11 -9.93 -11.45 -7.60
N LEU A 12 -9.48 -11.00 -6.43
CA LEU A 12 -8.69 -9.79 -6.30
C LEU A 12 -7.23 -10.13 -6.57
N LEU A 13 -6.76 -9.81 -7.77
CA LEU A 13 -5.40 -10.11 -8.20
C LEU A 13 -4.50 -8.89 -8.05
N PHE A 14 -3.47 -9.01 -7.22
CA PHE A 14 -2.47 -7.98 -6.98
C PHE A 14 -1.12 -8.39 -7.57
N ASP A 15 -0.43 -7.43 -8.17
CA ASP A 15 0.97 -7.63 -8.57
C ASP A 15 1.86 -7.75 -7.31
N LYS A 16 1.73 -6.75 -6.43
CA LYS A 16 2.36 -6.67 -5.10
C LYS A 16 1.30 -6.34 -4.04
N TYR A 17 1.51 -6.82 -2.83
CA TYR A 17 0.59 -6.52 -1.72
C TYR A 17 0.99 -5.23 -1.00
N THR A 18 0.77 -4.10 -1.68
CA THR A 18 1.07 -2.75 -1.22
C THR A 18 0.01 -2.22 -0.23
N MET A 19 0.20 -1.00 0.27
CA MET A 19 -0.81 -0.32 1.08
C MET A 19 -2.11 -0.09 0.28
N ASP A 20 -2.01 0.25 -1.00
CA ASP A 20 -3.18 0.46 -1.86
C ASP A 20 -3.91 -0.86 -2.13
N SER A 21 -3.20 -1.98 -2.32
CA SER A 21 -3.79 -3.32 -2.38
C SER A 21 -4.56 -3.65 -1.09
N ARG A 22 -3.98 -3.34 0.08
CA ARG A 22 -4.63 -3.55 1.39
C ARG A 22 -5.90 -2.70 1.55
N ARG A 23 -5.88 -1.45 1.09
CA ARG A 23 -7.04 -0.54 1.14
C ARG A 23 -8.16 -1.04 0.23
N LEU A 24 -7.83 -1.49 -0.98
CA LEU A 24 -8.79 -2.08 -1.91
C LEU A 24 -9.41 -3.32 -1.30
N GLN A 25 -8.62 -4.28 -0.83
CA GLN A 25 -9.12 -5.49 -0.17
C GLN A 25 -10.00 -5.15 1.05
N ALA A 26 -9.59 -4.16 1.85
CA ALA A 26 -10.37 -3.72 3.01
C ALA A 26 -11.72 -3.13 2.61
N SER A 27 -11.83 -2.44 1.47
CA SER A 27 -13.10 -1.93 0.94
C SER A 27 -14.03 -3.07 0.54
N PHE A 28 -13.53 -4.09 -0.19
CA PHE A 28 -14.30 -5.29 -0.51
C PHE A 28 -14.80 -6.02 0.75
N LYS A 29 -13.93 -6.20 1.74
CA LYS A 29 -14.29 -6.81 3.02
C LYS A 29 -15.38 -6.02 3.76
N ARG A 30 -15.29 -4.70 3.78
CA ARG A 30 -16.27 -3.82 4.45
C ARG A 30 -17.61 -3.79 3.72
N ALA A 31 -17.59 -3.87 2.39
CA ALA A 31 -18.79 -3.98 1.57
C ALA A 31 -19.50 -5.33 1.72
N GLY A 32 -18.84 -6.34 2.31
CA GLY A 32 -19.38 -7.68 2.42
C GLY A 32 -19.29 -8.49 1.13
N CYS A 33 -18.51 -8.02 0.14
CA CYS A 33 -18.31 -8.73 -1.11
C CYS A 33 -17.54 -10.04 -0.90
N LYS A 34 -17.91 -11.09 -1.60
CA LYS A 34 -17.19 -12.37 -1.61
C LYS A 34 -16.01 -12.28 -2.58
N TYR A 35 -14.82 -12.60 -2.12
CA TYR A 35 -13.60 -12.57 -2.94
C TYR A 35 -12.53 -13.53 -2.43
N ILE A 36 -11.63 -13.91 -3.32
CA ILE A 36 -10.33 -14.52 -3.00
C ILE A 36 -9.25 -13.51 -3.37
N ALA A 37 -8.39 -13.15 -2.42
CA ALA A 37 -7.25 -12.28 -2.71
C ALA A 37 -6.04 -13.13 -3.09
N ALA A 38 -5.42 -12.82 -4.23
CA ALA A 38 -4.21 -13.47 -4.72
C ALA A 38 -3.14 -12.42 -5.06
N VAL A 39 -1.88 -12.73 -4.80
CA VAL A 39 -0.74 -11.87 -5.12
C VAL A 39 0.29 -12.64 -5.95
N ILE A 40 0.86 -11.95 -6.95
CA ILE A 40 1.86 -12.55 -7.84
C ILE A 40 3.24 -12.51 -7.18
N GLU A 41 3.66 -11.33 -6.67
CA GLU A 41 4.96 -11.19 -6.01
C GLU A 41 4.82 -11.37 -4.49
N ASP A 42 5.31 -12.50 -3.99
CA ASP A 42 5.35 -12.81 -2.56
C ASP A 42 6.62 -12.21 -1.92
N ASP A 43 6.42 -11.48 -0.85
CA ASP A 43 7.50 -10.87 -0.07
C ASP A 43 7.76 -11.57 1.28
N GLY A 44 7.10 -12.71 1.50
CA GLY A 44 7.18 -13.51 2.71
C GLY A 44 6.36 -12.99 3.92
N PHE A 45 5.69 -11.85 3.77
CA PHE A 45 4.93 -11.18 4.85
C PHE A 45 3.48 -10.92 4.47
N LEU A 46 2.90 -11.83 3.70
CA LEU A 46 1.49 -11.77 3.33
C LEU A 46 0.59 -12.15 4.50
N PRO A 47 -0.58 -11.50 4.65
CA PRO A 47 -1.61 -11.99 5.57
C PRO A 47 -2.11 -13.37 5.16
N GLU A 48 -2.55 -14.19 6.12
CA GLU A 48 -3.14 -15.51 5.87
C GLU A 48 -4.35 -15.47 4.90
N SER A 49 -5.05 -14.33 4.85
CA SER A 49 -6.19 -14.12 3.96
C SER A 49 -5.81 -13.82 2.50
N VAL A 50 -4.53 -13.82 2.16
CA VAL A 50 -4.00 -13.52 0.82
C VAL A 50 -3.20 -14.69 0.31
N MET A 51 -3.65 -15.28 -0.78
CA MET A 51 -2.97 -16.40 -1.44
C MET A 51 -1.76 -15.89 -2.23
N SER A 52 -0.62 -16.53 -2.09
CA SER A 52 0.54 -16.29 -2.95
C SER A 52 0.54 -17.28 -4.13
N VAL A 53 0.78 -16.79 -5.35
CA VAL A 53 0.95 -17.65 -6.52
C VAL A 53 2.13 -18.63 -6.31
N TYR A 54 3.24 -18.13 -5.79
CA TYR A 54 4.41 -18.95 -5.48
C TYR A 54 4.16 -19.86 -4.28
N GLY A 55 3.51 -19.32 -3.23
CA GLY A 55 3.15 -20.05 -2.02
C GLY A 55 2.27 -21.26 -2.30
N TYR A 56 1.33 -21.14 -3.25
CA TYR A 56 0.46 -22.25 -3.67
C TYR A 56 1.27 -23.47 -4.11
N PHE A 57 2.26 -23.29 -4.98
CA PHE A 57 3.09 -24.41 -5.44
C PHE A 57 4.05 -24.95 -4.37
N MET A 58 4.53 -24.08 -3.47
CA MET A 58 5.35 -24.50 -2.35
C MET A 58 4.55 -25.32 -1.32
N GLU A 59 3.24 -25.17 -1.25
CA GLU A 59 2.33 -25.92 -0.37
C GLU A 59 1.83 -27.23 -0.98
N ASP A 60 1.57 -27.25 -2.28
CA ASP A 60 0.97 -28.40 -2.98
C ASP A 60 1.88 -29.64 -2.95
N VAL A 61 3.19 -29.46 -2.93
CA VAL A 61 4.17 -30.56 -2.76
C VAL A 61 4.10 -31.19 -1.35
N ARG A 62 3.32 -30.60 -0.45
CA ARG A 62 3.17 -31.01 0.96
C ARG A 62 2.03 -32.00 1.21
N GLY A 63 1.69 -32.90 0.40
CA GLY A 63 0.68 -33.94 0.67
C GLY A 63 0.59 -34.50 2.12
N ASN A 64 1.31 -33.91 3.07
CA ASN A 64 1.21 -34.08 4.51
C ASN A 64 1.59 -32.78 5.22
N GLN A 65 0.62 -32.11 5.83
CA GLN A 65 0.85 -31.14 6.89
C GLN A 65 1.54 -31.86 8.06
N SER A 66 2.84 -31.97 8.02
CA SER A 66 3.57 -32.16 9.26
C SER A 66 3.48 -30.87 10.04
N ASN A 67 2.84 -30.92 11.21
CA ASN A 67 2.80 -29.91 12.23
C ASN A 67 4.20 -29.29 12.45
N ALA A 68 4.54 -28.28 11.70
CA ALA A 68 5.69 -27.42 11.96
C ALA A 68 5.32 -26.50 13.15
N LYS A 69 5.09 -27.12 14.32
CA LYS A 69 5.23 -26.51 15.63
C LYS A 69 6.72 -26.32 15.90
N GLY A 70 7.27 -25.32 15.30
CA GLY A 70 8.64 -24.90 15.52
C GLY A 70 8.77 -23.47 15.02
N GLN A 71 8.16 -22.51 15.72
CA GLN A 71 8.46 -21.11 15.56
C GLN A 71 9.91 -20.88 15.99
N MET A 72 10.84 -20.99 15.06
CA MET A 72 12.15 -20.40 15.31
C MET A 72 12.03 -18.90 15.16
N HIS A 73 11.95 -18.19 16.27
CA HIS A 73 12.36 -16.79 16.31
C HIS A 73 13.84 -16.76 15.98
N ILE A 74 14.20 -16.37 14.76
CA ILE A 74 15.59 -16.15 14.41
C ILE A 74 16.06 -14.96 15.23
N ASN A 75 16.89 -15.23 16.23
CA ASN A 75 17.70 -14.20 16.90
C ASN A 75 18.73 -13.70 15.87
N GLU A 76 18.98 -12.41 15.82
CA GLU A 76 20.00 -11.81 14.91
C GLU A 76 21.36 -12.52 15.02
N ALA A 77 21.76 -12.97 16.21
CA ALA A 77 22.96 -13.76 16.46
C ALA A 77 22.88 -15.17 15.84
N GLU A 78 21.72 -15.83 15.88
CA GLU A 78 21.55 -17.18 15.34
C GLU A 78 21.61 -17.21 13.81
N VAL A 79 21.15 -16.15 13.12
CA VAL A 79 21.34 -16.03 11.65
C VAL A 79 22.82 -15.87 11.31
N LEU A 80 23.57 -15.12 12.12
CA LEU A 80 25.01 -14.91 11.93
C LEU A 80 25.85 -16.14 12.27
N GLU A 81 25.40 -17.01 13.19
CA GLU A 81 26.15 -18.18 13.64
C GLU A 81 25.77 -19.48 12.95
N LYS A 82 24.50 -19.70 12.61
CA LYS A 82 24.03 -20.98 12.05
C LYS A 82 24.02 -21.06 10.53
N ASP A 83 23.78 -19.93 9.84
CA ASP A 83 23.65 -19.92 8.38
C ASP A 83 24.94 -19.56 7.64
N ILE A 84 26.07 -19.43 8.34
CA ILE A 84 27.38 -19.46 7.70
C ILE A 84 27.64 -20.93 7.35
N SER A 85 27.06 -21.40 6.23
CA SER A 85 27.40 -22.71 5.68
C SER A 85 28.92 -22.80 5.43
N GLU A 86 29.48 -24.04 5.37
CA GLU A 86 30.91 -24.21 5.09
C GLU A 86 31.35 -23.49 3.81
N ASP A 87 30.46 -23.34 2.82
CA ASP A 87 30.70 -22.61 1.58
C ASP A 87 30.83 -21.10 1.81
N HIS A 88 30.06 -20.51 2.74
CA HIS A 88 30.16 -19.07 3.07
C HIS A 88 31.41 -18.76 3.94
N ARG A 89 31.95 -19.72 4.68
CA ARG A 89 33.23 -19.57 5.44
C ARG A 89 34.45 -19.46 4.55
N ARG A 90 34.39 -19.97 3.32
CA ARG A 90 35.50 -19.84 2.34
C ARG A 90 35.60 -18.42 1.78
N TYR A 91 34.48 -17.68 1.76
CA TYR A 91 34.42 -16.28 1.39
C TYR A 91 34.20 -15.49 2.68
N ARG A 92 35.06 -14.58 3.07
CA ARG A 92 34.87 -13.67 4.22
C ARG A 92 33.62 -12.79 4.00
N ALA A 93 32.44 -13.41 4.07
CA ALA A 93 31.16 -12.79 3.73
C ALA A 93 30.69 -11.83 4.82
N ARG A 94 30.24 -10.64 4.44
CA ARG A 94 29.57 -9.67 5.33
C ARG A 94 28.09 -9.70 5.09
N GLY A 95 27.32 -10.07 6.13
CA GLY A 95 25.85 -10.06 6.09
C GLY A 95 25.28 -8.69 6.44
N LYS A 96 24.37 -8.16 5.62
CA LYS A 96 23.57 -6.98 5.93
C LYS A 96 22.10 -7.36 6.02
N MET A 97 21.52 -7.21 7.22
CA MET A 97 20.13 -7.56 7.48
C MET A 97 19.18 -6.41 7.13
N ILE A 98 18.07 -6.74 6.47
CA ILE A 98 16.94 -5.86 6.19
C ILE A 98 15.74 -6.35 7.02
N TYR A 99 15.09 -5.45 7.73
CA TYR A 99 14.04 -5.77 8.68
C TYR A 99 12.69 -5.26 8.23
N VAL A 100 11.64 -5.99 8.64
CA VAL A 100 10.27 -5.51 8.67
C VAL A 100 9.88 -5.27 10.13
N ARG A 101 9.13 -4.20 10.39
CA ARG A 101 8.54 -3.91 11.69
C ARG A 101 7.08 -4.36 11.69
N GLU A 102 6.72 -5.26 12.60
CA GLU A 102 5.35 -5.62 12.90
C GLU A 102 5.04 -5.16 14.34
N GLY A 103 4.31 -4.07 14.47
CA GLY A 103 4.07 -3.44 15.78
C GLY A 103 5.38 -3.04 16.45
N HIS A 104 5.66 -3.67 17.60
CA HIS A 104 6.89 -3.45 18.39
C HIS A 104 8.02 -4.41 18.05
N LYS A 105 7.77 -5.45 17.24
CA LYS A 105 8.76 -6.48 16.90
C LYS A 105 9.46 -6.13 15.60
N ARG A 106 10.76 -6.37 15.56
CA ARG A 106 11.61 -6.28 14.38
C ARG A 106 11.88 -7.71 13.92
N ARG A 107 11.55 -8.02 12.66
CA ARG A 107 11.79 -9.33 12.05
C ARG A 107 12.74 -9.19 10.87
N VAL A 108 13.64 -10.13 10.72
CA VAL A 108 14.53 -10.20 9.55
C VAL A 108 13.66 -10.56 8.34
N LYS A 109 13.77 -9.76 7.29
CA LYS A 109 13.13 -10.00 5.98
C LYS A 109 14.12 -10.54 4.96
N THR A 110 15.32 -9.96 4.93
CA THR A 110 16.35 -10.34 3.96
C THR A 110 17.74 -10.19 4.60
N VAL A 111 18.61 -11.13 4.34
CA VAL A 111 20.04 -11.01 4.62
C VAL A 111 20.77 -10.95 3.30
N ASN A 112 21.44 -9.84 3.03
CA ASN A 112 22.28 -9.67 1.85
C ASN A 112 23.73 -10.02 2.21
N TRP A 113 24.33 -10.93 1.48
CA TRP A 113 25.69 -11.37 1.65
C TRP A 113 26.61 -10.73 0.61
N TYR A 114 27.68 -10.15 1.08
CA TYR A 114 28.67 -9.42 0.28
C TYR A 114 30.03 -10.09 0.39
N ASP A 115 30.76 -10.10 -0.71
CA ASP A 115 32.17 -10.52 -0.75
C ASP A 115 33.13 -9.44 -0.18
N ASP A 116 34.42 -9.71 -0.22
CA ASP A 116 35.45 -8.78 0.26
C ASP A 116 35.50 -7.47 -0.55
N SER A 117 35.05 -7.47 -1.79
CA SER A 117 34.91 -6.30 -2.66
C SER A 117 33.61 -5.51 -2.43
N SER A 118 32.79 -5.90 -1.44
CA SER A 118 31.47 -5.34 -1.15
C SER A 118 30.44 -5.52 -2.29
N ILE A 119 30.64 -6.54 -3.13
CA ILE A 119 29.70 -6.94 -4.17
C ILE A 119 28.76 -7.98 -3.57
N ILE A 120 27.46 -7.78 -3.79
CA ILE A 120 26.44 -8.73 -3.34
C ILE A 120 26.51 -10.01 -4.21
N PHE A 121 26.58 -11.18 -3.58
CA PHE A 121 26.55 -12.45 -4.30
C PHE A 121 25.34 -13.31 -3.98
N THR A 122 24.70 -13.12 -2.80
CA THR A 122 23.51 -13.87 -2.39
C THR A 122 22.60 -13.00 -1.51
N SER A 123 21.29 -13.19 -1.64
CA SER A 123 20.30 -12.67 -0.68
C SER A 123 19.40 -13.78 -0.21
N ASP A 124 19.35 -14.01 1.09
CA ASP A 124 18.44 -14.92 1.76
C ASP A 124 17.17 -14.19 2.19
N HIS A 125 16.00 -14.72 1.78
CA HIS A 125 14.71 -14.13 2.08
C HIS A 125 13.96 -14.97 3.11
N TYR A 126 13.55 -14.34 4.20
CA TYR A 126 12.85 -14.97 5.31
C TYR A 126 11.38 -14.53 5.33
N ASN A 127 10.49 -15.46 5.64
CA ASN A 127 9.05 -15.17 5.76
C ASN A 127 8.68 -14.68 7.17
N SER A 128 7.39 -14.37 7.38
CA SER A 128 6.84 -13.92 8.67
C SER A 128 7.01 -14.92 9.82
N HIS A 129 7.31 -16.19 9.52
CA HIS A 129 7.59 -17.25 10.51
C HIS A 129 9.10 -17.42 10.78
N GLY A 130 9.95 -16.63 10.10
CA GLY A 130 11.41 -16.70 10.23
C GLY A 130 12.07 -17.86 9.45
N ALA A 131 11.32 -18.52 8.57
CA ALA A 131 11.87 -19.56 7.72
C ALA A 131 12.47 -18.98 6.44
N LEU A 132 13.62 -19.50 6.01
CA LEU A 132 14.20 -19.22 4.68
C LEU A 132 13.26 -19.78 3.62
N TYR A 133 12.59 -18.91 2.87
CA TYR A 133 11.63 -19.32 1.85
C TYR A 133 12.10 -19.06 0.42
N ALA A 134 13.11 -18.18 0.24
CA ALA A 134 13.71 -17.93 -1.06
C ALA A 134 15.15 -17.45 -0.96
N ARG A 135 15.93 -17.68 -2.01
CA ARG A 135 17.34 -17.23 -2.15
C ARG A 135 17.57 -16.65 -3.54
N THR A 136 18.14 -15.45 -3.61
CA THR A 136 18.56 -14.83 -4.86
C THR A 136 20.07 -14.93 -5.00
N ILE A 137 20.54 -15.37 -6.17
CA ILE A 137 21.97 -15.44 -6.53
C ILE A 137 22.27 -14.30 -7.50
N TYR A 138 23.44 -13.72 -7.36
CA TYR A 138 23.95 -12.62 -8.19
C TYR A 138 25.25 -13.03 -8.89
N ASP A 139 25.54 -12.38 -10.00
CA ASP A 139 26.84 -12.50 -10.68
C ASP A 139 27.91 -11.60 -10.03
N GLU A 140 29.12 -11.66 -10.58
CA GLU A 140 30.28 -10.87 -10.12
C GLU A 140 30.09 -9.35 -10.22
N SER A 141 29.10 -8.88 -10.99
CA SER A 141 28.71 -7.46 -11.08
C SER A 141 27.60 -7.05 -10.10
N GLY A 142 27.07 -7.99 -9.31
CA GLY A 142 25.93 -7.78 -8.43
C GLY A 142 24.57 -7.77 -9.14
N LYS A 143 24.49 -8.28 -10.37
CA LYS A 143 23.24 -8.44 -11.11
C LYS A 143 22.61 -9.80 -10.76
N LYS A 144 21.28 -9.81 -10.56
CA LYS A 144 20.53 -11.04 -10.28
C LYS A 144 20.61 -12.01 -11.46
N ILE A 145 20.95 -13.27 -11.17
CA ILE A 145 21.00 -14.37 -12.16
C ILE A 145 19.93 -15.41 -11.90
N LYS A 146 19.71 -15.82 -10.63
CA LYS A 146 18.72 -16.85 -10.28
C LYS A 146 18.02 -16.52 -8.97
N LYS A 147 16.79 -17.01 -8.83
CA LYS A 147 16.10 -17.05 -7.54
C LYS A 147 15.48 -18.41 -7.34
N PHE A 148 15.71 -18.97 -6.18
CA PHE A 148 15.12 -20.25 -5.74
C PHE A 148 14.08 -19.98 -4.66
N TRP A 149 13.02 -20.76 -4.69
CA TRP A 149 11.95 -20.75 -3.71
C TRP A 149 11.86 -22.12 -3.08
N PHE A 150 11.78 -22.17 -1.76
CA PHE A 150 11.94 -23.39 -0.99
C PHE A 150 10.64 -23.78 -0.29
N SER A 151 10.36 -25.09 -0.23
CA SER A 151 9.38 -25.64 0.70
C SER A 151 9.84 -25.47 2.15
N SER A 152 8.95 -25.73 3.10
CA SER A 152 9.30 -25.74 4.54
C SER A 152 10.38 -26.76 4.90
N GLY A 153 10.57 -27.79 4.07
CA GLY A 153 11.63 -28.79 4.21
C GLY A 153 12.97 -28.38 3.56
N GLY A 154 13.06 -27.17 2.99
CA GLY A 154 14.29 -26.67 2.35
C GLY A 154 14.50 -27.21 0.91
N LEU A 155 13.54 -27.93 0.34
CA LEU A 155 13.62 -28.36 -1.06
C LEU A 155 13.30 -27.20 -2.00
N ALA A 156 14.14 -26.99 -3.02
CA ALA A 156 13.89 -26.01 -4.08
C ALA A 156 12.69 -26.46 -4.94
N ILE A 157 11.60 -25.72 -4.87
CA ILE A 157 10.37 -26.00 -5.61
C ILE A 157 10.31 -25.18 -6.90
N ILE A 158 10.65 -23.90 -6.84
CA ILE A 158 10.66 -23.03 -8.01
C ILE A 158 12.08 -22.45 -8.18
N ALA A 159 12.55 -22.40 -9.44
CA ALA A 159 13.77 -21.74 -9.82
C ALA A 159 13.48 -20.77 -10.97
N GLU A 160 13.70 -19.47 -10.73
CA GLU A 160 13.64 -18.40 -11.74
C GLU A 160 15.06 -18.11 -12.27
N ASP A 161 15.25 -18.13 -13.57
CA ASP A 161 16.47 -17.71 -14.23
C ASP A 161 16.25 -16.32 -14.84
N TYR A 162 16.89 -15.29 -14.26
CA TYR A 162 16.75 -13.90 -14.72
C TYR A 162 17.52 -13.57 -16.00
N THR A 163 18.39 -14.49 -16.45
CA THR A 163 19.13 -14.34 -17.70
C THR A 163 18.28 -14.74 -18.90
N THR A 164 17.52 -15.83 -18.75
CA THR A 164 16.67 -16.37 -19.81
C THR A 164 15.18 -16.03 -19.64
N GLY A 165 14.76 -15.63 -18.44
CA GLY A 165 13.36 -15.48 -18.06
C GLY A 165 12.64 -16.79 -17.72
N MET A 166 13.30 -17.93 -17.93
CA MET A 166 12.72 -19.25 -17.72
C MET A 166 12.47 -19.55 -16.23
N ILE A 167 11.37 -20.25 -15.98
CA ILE A 167 11.01 -20.73 -14.64
C ILE A 167 10.87 -22.24 -14.67
N LEU A 168 11.47 -22.91 -13.69
CA LEU A 168 11.33 -24.33 -13.45
C LEU A 168 10.48 -24.54 -12.19
N LEU A 169 9.48 -25.42 -12.29
CA LEU A 169 8.61 -25.83 -11.18
C LEU A 169 8.78 -27.32 -10.96
N ASN A 170 9.19 -27.71 -9.76
CA ASN A 170 9.27 -29.10 -9.31
C ASN A 170 7.92 -29.48 -8.65
N GLU A 171 7.14 -30.34 -9.32
CA GLU A 171 5.85 -30.84 -8.83
C GLU A 171 5.97 -32.22 -8.12
N GLY A 172 7.19 -32.65 -7.78
CA GLY A 172 7.45 -33.95 -7.12
C GLY A 172 7.57 -35.10 -8.09
N GLU A 173 6.64 -35.29 -9.02
CA GLU A 173 6.67 -36.34 -10.05
C GLU A 173 7.47 -35.95 -11.30
N GLY A 174 7.86 -34.66 -11.40
CA GLY A 174 8.63 -34.11 -12.51
C GLY A 174 8.85 -32.61 -12.43
N VAL A 175 9.67 -32.11 -13.33
CA VAL A 175 9.97 -30.69 -13.47
C VAL A 175 9.26 -30.13 -14.68
N LYS A 176 8.46 -29.08 -14.46
CA LYS A 176 7.79 -28.33 -15.52
C LYS A 176 8.54 -27.03 -15.79
N SER A 177 8.72 -26.67 -17.05
CA SER A 177 9.36 -25.44 -17.47
C SER A 177 8.36 -24.45 -18.06
N PHE A 178 8.54 -23.17 -17.75
CA PHE A 178 7.79 -22.05 -18.30
C PHE A 178 8.76 -21.05 -18.91
N GLN A 179 8.38 -20.46 -20.05
CA GLN A 179 9.26 -19.54 -20.77
C GLN A 179 9.33 -18.17 -20.06
N GLU A 180 8.25 -17.77 -19.38
CA GLU A 180 8.15 -16.51 -18.67
C GLU A 180 7.28 -16.65 -17.40
N LYS A 181 7.37 -15.66 -16.51
CA LYS A 181 6.57 -15.60 -15.26
C LYS A 181 5.07 -15.65 -15.54
N LEU A 182 4.60 -15.02 -16.61
CA LEU A 182 3.19 -15.04 -17.00
C LEU A 182 2.66 -16.45 -17.18
N ASP A 183 3.45 -17.35 -17.80
CA ASP A 183 3.03 -18.73 -18.04
C ASP A 183 2.85 -19.51 -16.73
N LEU A 184 3.71 -19.30 -15.73
CA LEU A 184 3.55 -19.86 -14.38
C LEU A 184 2.27 -19.35 -13.71
N VAL A 185 2.01 -18.04 -13.82
CA VAL A 185 0.79 -17.44 -13.24
C VAL A 185 -0.46 -17.98 -13.93
N LEU A 186 -0.47 -18.10 -15.26
CA LEU A 186 -1.57 -18.72 -16.02
C LEU A 186 -1.77 -20.19 -15.63
N TYR A 187 -0.69 -20.92 -15.38
CA TYR A 187 -0.75 -22.30 -14.90
C TYR A 187 -1.38 -22.37 -13.49
N PHE A 188 -1.03 -21.44 -12.59
CA PHE A 188 -1.70 -21.32 -11.30
C PHE A 188 -3.22 -21.08 -11.46
N PHE A 189 -3.64 -20.18 -12.33
CA PHE A 189 -5.06 -19.92 -12.61
C PHE A 189 -5.79 -21.16 -13.12
N LYS A 190 -5.13 -21.95 -13.97
CA LYS A 190 -5.66 -23.22 -14.47
C LYS A 190 -5.77 -24.28 -13.37
N LYS A 191 -4.74 -24.45 -12.55
CA LYS A 191 -4.72 -25.43 -11.44
C LYS A 191 -5.78 -25.14 -10.38
N THR A 192 -6.01 -23.86 -10.07
CA THR A 192 -7.01 -23.43 -9.08
C THR A 192 -8.43 -23.29 -9.64
N GLY A 193 -8.61 -23.37 -10.96
CA GLY A 193 -9.89 -23.08 -11.61
C GLY A 193 -10.26 -21.59 -11.64
N PHE A 194 -9.38 -20.71 -11.21
CA PHE A 194 -9.62 -19.26 -11.15
C PHE A 194 -9.75 -18.63 -12.53
N GLU A 195 -9.28 -19.27 -13.58
CA GLU A 195 -9.46 -18.83 -14.98
C GLU A 195 -10.93 -18.60 -15.36
N ARG A 196 -11.86 -19.30 -14.71
CA ARG A 196 -13.32 -19.21 -14.94
C ARG A 196 -14.01 -18.16 -14.09
N ARG A 197 -13.27 -17.48 -13.18
CA ARG A 197 -13.79 -16.42 -12.32
C ARG A 197 -13.47 -15.04 -12.89
N ARG A 198 -14.18 -14.03 -12.44
CA ARG A 198 -13.86 -12.62 -12.73
C ARG A 198 -12.65 -12.20 -11.94
N ILE A 199 -11.83 -11.40 -12.57
CA ILE A 199 -10.60 -10.86 -11.98
C ILE A 199 -10.75 -9.36 -11.81
N PHE A 200 -10.60 -8.90 -10.58
CA PHE A 200 -10.46 -7.49 -10.25
C PHE A 200 -9.01 -7.25 -9.85
N TYR A 201 -8.35 -6.34 -10.51
CA TYR A 201 -6.91 -6.14 -10.34
C TYR A 201 -6.54 -4.65 -10.30
N ASN A 202 -5.37 -4.32 -9.72
CA ASN A 202 -4.98 -2.94 -9.46
C ASN A 202 -3.67 -2.51 -10.15
N SER A 203 -3.23 -3.23 -11.18
CA SER A 203 -1.99 -2.91 -11.88
C SER A 203 -2.06 -3.23 -13.37
N LEU A 204 -1.60 -2.31 -14.20
CA LEU A 204 -1.43 -2.52 -15.65
C LEU A 204 -0.19 -3.36 -16.01
N SER A 205 0.50 -3.91 -15.03
CA SER A 205 1.63 -4.82 -15.18
C SER A 205 1.14 -6.28 -15.34
N MET A 206 1.71 -7.22 -14.62
CA MET A 206 1.41 -8.65 -14.73
C MET A 206 -0.09 -8.98 -14.62
N PRO A 207 -0.89 -8.40 -13.68
CA PRO A 207 -2.32 -8.69 -13.60
C PRO A 207 -3.11 -8.38 -14.86
N PHE A 208 -2.79 -7.27 -15.55
CA PHE A 208 -3.40 -6.95 -16.84
C PHE A 208 -3.10 -8.03 -17.89
N PHE A 209 -1.84 -8.48 -18.00
CA PHE A 209 -1.47 -9.52 -18.95
C PHE A 209 -2.11 -10.87 -18.64
N VAL A 210 -2.27 -11.22 -17.36
CA VAL A 210 -3.02 -12.39 -16.92
C VAL A 210 -4.46 -12.32 -17.43
N SER A 211 -5.19 -11.25 -17.12
CA SER A 211 -6.55 -11.03 -17.60
C SER A 211 -6.63 -11.12 -19.14
N ASN A 212 -5.70 -10.50 -19.85
CA ASN A 212 -5.71 -10.46 -21.32
C ASN A 212 -5.34 -11.80 -22.00
N ARG A 213 -4.58 -12.68 -21.33
CA ARG A 213 -4.14 -13.99 -21.88
C ARG A 213 -5.08 -15.15 -21.53
N LEU A 214 -5.85 -15.05 -20.45
CA LEU A 214 -6.86 -16.05 -20.09
C LEU A 214 -7.96 -16.15 -21.15
N GLY A 215 -8.60 -17.33 -21.23
CA GLY A 215 -9.81 -17.53 -22.03
C GLY A 215 -10.93 -16.55 -21.63
N ASP A 216 -11.78 -16.20 -22.58
CA ASP A 216 -12.85 -15.21 -22.32
C ASP A 216 -13.85 -15.73 -21.28
N TYR A 217 -14.34 -16.95 -21.40
CA TYR A 217 -15.34 -17.56 -20.49
C TYR A 217 -16.56 -16.66 -20.19
N GLY A 218 -16.83 -15.63 -21.01
CA GLY A 218 -17.90 -14.64 -20.76
C GLY A 218 -17.67 -13.79 -19.50
N LYS A 219 -16.41 -13.60 -19.08
CA LYS A 219 -16.08 -12.82 -17.88
C LYS A 219 -15.71 -11.39 -18.24
N ARG A 220 -16.13 -10.47 -17.37
CA ARG A 220 -15.86 -9.02 -17.47
C ARG A 220 -14.96 -8.62 -16.32
N ASP A 221 -13.66 -8.65 -16.52
CA ASP A 221 -12.67 -8.23 -15.53
C ASP A 221 -12.65 -6.71 -15.36
N VAL A 222 -12.18 -6.21 -14.23
CA VAL A 222 -12.16 -4.79 -13.90
C VAL A 222 -10.77 -4.39 -13.39
N LEU A 223 -10.26 -3.29 -13.95
CA LEU A 223 -9.07 -2.60 -13.43
C LEU A 223 -9.48 -1.60 -12.35
N PHE A 224 -8.92 -1.71 -11.15
CA PHE A 224 -8.98 -0.69 -10.09
C PHE A 224 -7.74 0.17 -10.14
N TRP A 225 -7.84 1.34 -10.76
CA TRP A 225 -6.71 2.22 -10.97
C TRP A 225 -6.42 3.10 -9.74
N GLN A 226 -5.21 3.00 -9.20
CA GLN A 226 -4.79 3.65 -7.96
C GLN A 226 -3.63 4.63 -8.14
N GLU A 227 -3.01 4.66 -9.31
CA GLU A 227 -1.83 5.47 -9.58
C GLU A 227 -2.19 6.86 -10.13
N PRO A 228 -1.35 7.88 -9.92
CA PRO A 228 -1.52 9.19 -10.55
C PRO A 228 -1.47 9.09 -12.08
N VAL A 229 -2.34 9.84 -12.76
CA VAL A 229 -2.32 10.00 -14.22
C VAL A 229 -1.60 11.30 -14.56
N LYS A 230 -0.58 11.20 -15.43
CA LYS A 230 0.22 12.35 -15.87
C LYS A 230 -0.33 12.92 -17.21
N ASP A 231 0.57 13.09 -18.15
CA ASP A 231 0.28 13.79 -19.42
C ASP A 231 -0.45 12.93 -20.46
N LYS A 232 -0.48 11.63 -20.28
CA LYS A 232 -1.10 10.69 -21.21
C LYS A 232 -1.65 9.46 -20.53
N ILE A 233 -2.68 8.87 -21.13
CA ILE A 233 -3.26 7.60 -20.70
C ILE A 233 -2.24 6.47 -20.94
N PRO A 234 -1.97 5.60 -19.93
CA PRO A 234 -1.07 4.46 -20.08
C PRO A 234 -1.48 3.55 -21.25
N TRP A 235 -0.51 3.00 -21.97
CA TRP A 235 -0.77 2.23 -23.20
C TRP A 235 -1.69 1.01 -22.95
N ASN A 236 -1.46 0.26 -21.91
CA ASN A 236 -2.31 -0.89 -21.55
C ASN A 236 -3.74 -0.46 -21.22
N MET A 237 -3.93 0.71 -20.60
CA MET A 237 -5.26 1.28 -20.35
C MET A 237 -5.93 1.69 -21.67
N GLN A 238 -5.19 2.25 -22.63
CA GLN A 238 -5.74 2.56 -23.95
C GLN A 238 -6.27 1.31 -24.68
N MET A 239 -5.67 0.12 -24.45
CA MET A 239 -6.21 -1.12 -24.98
C MET A 239 -7.58 -1.45 -24.40
N ILE A 240 -7.78 -1.20 -23.09
CA ILE A 240 -9.09 -1.38 -22.44
C ILE A 240 -10.10 -0.42 -23.07
N LEU A 241 -9.77 0.88 -23.12
CA LEU A 241 -10.65 1.94 -23.64
C LEU A 241 -11.05 1.73 -25.12
N LYS A 242 -10.21 1.09 -25.90
CA LYS A 242 -10.47 0.77 -27.31
C LYS A 242 -11.16 -0.59 -27.51
N GLY A 243 -11.59 -1.26 -26.45
CA GLY A 243 -12.21 -2.59 -26.51
C GLY A 243 -11.27 -3.69 -27.04
N LYS A 244 -9.94 -3.47 -26.96
CA LYS A 244 -8.93 -4.43 -27.41
C LYS A 244 -8.41 -5.34 -26.31
N ALA A 245 -8.78 -5.08 -25.07
CA ALA A 245 -8.51 -5.98 -23.95
C ALA A 245 -9.53 -7.13 -23.96
N ARG A 246 -9.03 -8.37 -23.83
CA ARG A 246 -9.86 -9.57 -24.04
C ARG A 246 -10.98 -9.71 -23.01
N ARG A 247 -10.70 -9.43 -21.75
CA ARG A 247 -11.64 -9.65 -20.64
C ARG A 247 -11.97 -8.39 -19.86
N THR A 248 -11.02 -7.42 -19.79
CA THR A 248 -11.22 -6.21 -19.01
C THR A 248 -12.20 -5.28 -19.70
N ALA A 249 -13.32 -5.01 -19.04
CA ALA A 249 -14.43 -4.25 -19.60
C ALA A 249 -14.59 -2.85 -18.98
N ALA A 250 -14.02 -2.60 -17.80
CA ALA A 250 -14.16 -1.34 -17.08
C ALA A 250 -12.91 -0.98 -16.28
N VAL A 251 -12.78 0.32 -16.00
CA VAL A 251 -11.71 0.92 -15.17
C VAL A 251 -12.36 1.69 -14.03
N MET A 252 -12.19 1.24 -12.81
CA MET A 252 -12.62 1.93 -11.58
C MET A 252 -11.47 2.76 -11.03
N VAL A 253 -11.58 4.08 -11.09
CA VAL A 253 -10.51 5.00 -10.66
C VAL A 253 -10.74 5.40 -9.22
N GLN A 254 -9.74 5.17 -8.35
CA GLN A 254 -9.87 5.32 -6.91
C GLN A 254 -9.31 6.65 -6.36
N ARG A 255 -8.92 7.57 -7.24
CA ARG A 255 -8.45 8.92 -6.89
C ARG A 255 -9.16 9.94 -7.78
N ARG A 256 -9.75 10.96 -7.17
CA ARG A 256 -10.47 12.01 -7.90
C ARG A 256 -9.59 12.70 -8.94
N THR A 257 -8.39 13.09 -8.56
CA THR A 257 -7.44 13.76 -9.46
C THR A 257 -7.09 12.92 -10.67
N SER A 258 -6.94 11.60 -10.50
CA SER A 258 -6.68 10.68 -11.61
C SER A 258 -7.91 10.46 -12.49
N TYR A 259 -9.10 10.41 -11.90
CA TYR A 259 -10.36 10.30 -12.64
C TYR A 259 -10.59 11.53 -13.51
N GLU A 260 -10.55 12.73 -12.93
CA GLU A 260 -10.69 14.00 -13.64
C GLU A 260 -9.67 14.09 -14.78
N ARG A 261 -8.41 13.73 -14.52
CA ARG A 261 -7.34 13.76 -15.52
C ARG A 261 -7.57 12.78 -16.66
N LEU A 262 -8.07 11.58 -16.42
CA LEU A 262 -8.43 10.63 -17.47
C LEU A 262 -9.54 11.16 -18.37
N ILE A 263 -10.58 11.76 -17.78
CA ILE A 263 -11.69 12.38 -18.54
C ILE A 263 -11.18 13.57 -19.38
N GLU A 264 -10.34 14.44 -18.83
CA GLU A 264 -9.68 15.54 -19.57
C GLU A 264 -8.86 15.02 -20.77
N LEU A 265 -8.21 13.86 -20.63
CA LEU A 265 -7.45 13.21 -21.69
C LEU A 265 -8.34 12.46 -22.70
N GLY A 266 -9.67 12.57 -22.60
CA GLY A 266 -10.65 11.99 -23.51
C GLY A 266 -10.98 10.53 -23.25
N ALA A 267 -10.80 10.02 -22.04
CA ALA A 267 -11.26 8.69 -21.66
C ALA A 267 -12.80 8.64 -21.64
N ASP A 268 -13.36 7.53 -22.16
CA ASP A 268 -14.80 7.30 -22.18
C ASP A 268 -15.35 7.06 -20.77
N ALA A 269 -16.31 7.88 -20.34
CA ALA A 269 -16.93 7.80 -19.03
C ALA A 269 -17.82 6.55 -18.84
N ASP A 270 -18.24 5.89 -19.91
CA ASP A 270 -18.97 4.62 -19.81
C ASP A 270 -18.01 3.46 -19.43
N ILE A 271 -16.74 3.59 -19.74
CA ILE A 271 -15.71 2.59 -19.42
C ILE A 271 -14.95 2.97 -18.14
N VAL A 272 -14.66 4.27 -17.96
CA VAL A 272 -13.90 4.82 -16.82
C VAL A 272 -14.85 5.44 -15.83
N GLN A 273 -14.94 4.85 -14.66
CA GLN A 273 -15.82 5.33 -13.59
C GLN A 273 -15.03 5.65 -12.33
N GLY A 274 -15.48 6.65 -11.58
CA GLY A 274 -14.92 6.96 -10.26
C GLY A 274 -15.53 6.03 -9.20
N LEU A 275 -14.70 5.25 -8.54
CA LEU A 275 -15.10 4.46 -7.37
C LEU A 275 -13.97 4.51 -6.34
N GLY A 276 -14.16 5.28 -5.28
CA GLY A 276 -13.17 5.47 -4.24
C GLY A 276 -12.98 4.29 -3.32
N MET A 277 -12.86 4.55 -2.02
CA MET A 277 -12.61 3.53 -1.02
C MET A 277 -13.58 3.65 0.16
N ILE A 278 -13.85 2.54 0.83
CA ILE A 278 -14.58 2.53 2.10
C ILE A 278 -13.57 2.75 3.23
N TYR A 279 -13.54 3.96 3.78
CA TYR A 279 -12.68 4.29 4.91
C TYR A 279 -13.29 3.84 6.24
N ARG A 280 -12.44 3.53 7.20
CA ARG A 280 -12.82 3.30 8.58
C ARG A 280 -12.41 4.50 9.42
N PHE A 281 -13.31 5.46 9.56
CA PHE A 281 -13.07 6.58 10.46
C PHE A 281 -12.96 6.10 11.90
N GLN A 282 -12.01 6.68 12.65
CA GLN A 282 -11.65 6.26 14.01
C GLN A 282 -12.50 6.97 15.07
N ARG A 283 -12.96 8.18 14.75
CA ARG A 283 -13.79 9.03 15.63
C ARG A 283 -14.58 10.04 14.80
N GLU A 284 -15.56 10.66 15.41
CA GLU A 284 -16.19 11.87 14.88
C GLU A 284 -15.39 13.11 15.30
N ASN A 285 -15.51 14.21 14.52
CA ASN A 285 -14.97 15.51 14.85
C ASN A 285 -15.81 16.14 15.96
N GLY A 286 -15.17 16.64 17.01
CA GLY A 286 -15.84 17.22 18.17
C GLY A 286 -15.93 18.76 18.13
N HIS A 287 -15.51 19.38 17.02
CA HIS A 287 -15.46 20.84 16.82
C HIS A 287 -14.65 21.58 17.91
N LYS A 288 -13.61 20.94 18.43
CA LYS A 288 -12.71 21.54 19.40
C LYS A 288 -11.69 22.43 18.67
N PRO A 289 -11.34 23.58 19.20
CA PRO A 289 -10.31 24.46 18.63
C PRO A 289 -8.90 23.92 18.93
N GLU A 290 -8.63 22.68 18.54
CA GLU A 290 -7.38 21.97 18.76
C GLU A 290 -6.79 21.56 17.40
N ALA A 291 -5.61 22.07 17.06
CA ALA A 291 -4.93 21.81 15.79
C ALA A 291 -3.65 21.01 16.00
N LEU A 292 -3.40 20.04 15.11
CA LEU A 292 -2.17 19.25 15.09
C LEU A 292 -1.30 19.64 13.88
N ILE A 293 -0.02 19.82 14.12
CA ILE A 293 1.04 19.98 13.11
C ILE A 293 2.07 18.89 13.36
N CYS A 294 2.36 18.05 12.37
CA CYS A 294 3.38 17.02 12.46
C CYS A 294 4.59 17.38 11.58
N THR A 295 5.78 17.48 12.17
CA THR A 295 7.00 17.86 11.43
C THR A 295 8.25 17.22 12.01
N ASN A 296 9.28 17.00 11.17
CA ASN A 296 10.66 16.76 11.59
C ASN A 296 11.58 17.87 11.07
N SER A 297 11.02 19.03 10.71
CA SER A 297 11.73 20.16 10.14
C SER A 297 11.41 21.43 10.93
N GLU A 298 12.32 22.38 10.91
CA GLU A 298 12.09 23.76 11.37
C GLU A 298 11.39 24.65 10.32
N ASN A 299 11.29 24.15 9.07
CA ASN A 299 10.61 24.86 7.98
C ASN A 299 9.13 24.51 8.01
N VAL A 300 8.41 25.16 8.91
CA VAL A 300 6.95 25.11 9.05
C VAL A 300 6.42 26.47 8.59
N GLU A 301 5.71 26.49 7.48
CA GLU A 301 5.33 27.71 6.77
C GLU A 301 4.36 28.54 7.60
N HIS A 302 4.62 29.84 7.72
CA HIS A 302 3.82 30.81 8.47
C HIS A 302 3.38 30.36 9.88
N CYS A 303 4.15 29.46 10.53
CA CYS A 303 3.74 28.85 11.79
C CYS A 303 3.52 29.89 12.90
N ARG A 304 4.42 30.90 13.03
CA ARG A 304 4.33 31.94 14.05
C ARG A 304 3.16 32.89 13.80
N GLU A 305 2.98 33.26 12.54
CA GLU A 305 1.91 34.15 12.09
C GLU A 305 0.55 33.49 12.34
N ILE A 306 0.37 32.26 11.93
CA ILE A 306 -0.88 31.49 12.12
C ILE A 306 -1.23 31.34 13.60
N VAL A 307 -0.25 30.97 14.42
CA VAL A 307 -0.43 30.79 15.87
C VAL A 307 -0.82 32.10 16.55
N SER A 308 -0.18 33.21 16.19
CA SER A 308 -0.47 34.53 16.77
C SER A 308 -1.83 35.10 16.38
N GLU A 309 -2.30 34.78 15.15
CA GLU A 309 -3.58 35.25 14.62
C GLU A 309 -4.78 34.41 15.09
N LEU A 310 -4.55 33.22 15.67
CA LEU A 310 -5.58 32.31 16.18
C LEU A 310 -5.39 32.00 17.68
N PRO A 311 -5.48 33.01 18.57
CA PRO A 311 -5.24 32.82 20.00
C PRO A 311 -6.29 31.89 20.66
N ASP A 312 -7.48 31.78 20.10
CA ASP A 312 -8.56 30.90 20.57
C ASP A 312 -8.37 29.42 20.15
N MET A 313 -7.36 29.12 19.31
CA MET A 313 -7.02 27.76 18.88
C MET A 313 -5.75 27.29 19.60
N HIS A 314 -5.77 26.07 20.14
CA HIS A 314 -4.58 25.46 20.72
C HIS A 314 -3.86 24.60 19.68
N PHE A 315 -2.55 24.81 19.54
CA PHE A 315 -1.70 24.14 18.57
C PHE A 315 -0.80 23.11 19.24
N HIS A 316 -0.90 21.86 18.78
CA HIS A 316 -0.03 20.76 19.15
C HIS A 316 1.00 20.56 18.03
N ILE A 317 2.27 20.85 18.28
CA ILE A 317 3.34 20.66 17.29
C ILE A 317 4.18 19.46 17.70
N ALA A 318 4.16 18.39 16.90
CA ALA A 318 4.80 17.14 17.21
C ALA A 318 5.93 16.79 16.23
N ALA A 319 7.09 16.40 16.75
CA ALA A 319 8.22 15.90 15.97
C ALA A 319 8.70 14.55 16.52
N LEU A 320 9.06 13.62 15.61
CA LEU A 320 9.70 12.34 16.01
C LEU A 320 11.17 12.51 16.36
N THR A 321 11.77 13.66 15.99
CA THR A 321 13.15 14.03 16.26
C THR A 321 13.20 15.18 17.26
N VAL A 322 14.40 15.56 17.69
CA VAL A 322 14.60 16.79 18.46
C VAL A 322 14.21 18.00 17.61
N MET A 323 13.61 19.01 18.25
CA MET A 323 13.26 20.25 17.59
C MET A 323 14.43 21.23 17.64
N SER A 324 14.63 22.03 16.58
CA SER A 324 15.62 23.10 16.55
C SER A 324 15.23 24.26 17.50
N PRO A 325 16.17 25.12 17.90
CA PRO A 325 15.87 26.35 18.70
C PRO A 325 14.81 27.23 18.04
N LYS A 326 14.82 27.32 16.69
CA LYS A 326 13.82 28.10 15.93
C LYS A 326 12.41 27.53 16.12
N LEU A 327 12.23 26.21 16.04
CA LEU A 327 10.93 25.58 16.26
C LEU A 327 10.54 25.62 17.74
N MET A 328 11.51 25.41 18.65
CA MET A 328 11.26 25.50 20.09
C MET A 328 10.77 26.90 20.55
N SER A 329 11.18 27.98 19.90
CA SER A 329 10.74 29.33 20.24
C SER A 329 9.25 29.59 19.89
N VAL A 330 8.60 28.73 19.11
CA VAL A 330 7.15 28.80 18.89
C VAL A 330 6.37 28.40 20.18
N GLY A 331 7.00 27.65 21.08
CA GLY A 331 6.43 27.33 22.39
C GLY A 331 6.33 28.51 23.38
N GLU A 332 6.79 29.70 23.00
CA GLU A 332 6.60 30.93 23.77
C GLU A 332 5.15 31.46 23.70
N TYR A 333 4.38 31.03 22.71
CA TYR A 333 2.95 31.33 22.60
C TYR A 333 2.14 30.49 23.59
N GLU A 334 1.24 31.10 24.35
CA GLU A 334 0.41 30.46 25.39
C GLU A 334 -0.51 29.36 24.81
N ASN A 335 -0.90 29.50 23.54
CA ASN A 335 -1.75 28.57 22.82
C ASN A 335 -0.96 27.49 22.05
N VAL A 336 0.30 27.21 22.43
CA VAL A 336 1.14 26.19 21.78
C VAL A 336 1.67 25.17 22.79
N THR A 337 1.57 23.91 22.43
CA THR A 337 2.27 22.83 23.12
C THR A 337 3.19 22.08 22.16
N LEU A 338 4.48 22.03 22.49
CA LEU A 338 5.50 21.35 21.71
C LEU A 338 5.73 19.92 22.22
N TYR A 339 5.90 18.97 21.29
CA TYR A 339 6.21 17.56 21.58
C TYR A 339 7.51 17.17 20.85
N PRO A 340 8.69 17.58 21.36
CA PRO A 340 9.98 17.21 20.78
C PRO A 340 10.26 15.73 21.04
N ALA A 341 10.86 15.05 20.05
CA ALA A 341 11.21 13.62 20.11
C ALA A 341 10.03 12.73 20.55
N ALA A 342 8.81 13.08 20.14
CA ALA A 342 7.60 12.38 20.52
C ALA A 342 7.62 10.93 20.00
N GLY A 343 7.35 9.97 20.87
CA GLY A 343 7.15 8.58 20.44
C GLY A 343 5.89 8.43 19.59
N LYS A 344 5.85 7.44 18.70
CA LYS A 344 4.69 7.19 17.84
C LYS A 344 3.36 7.09 18.62
N LYS A 345 3.38 6.51 19.84
CA LYS A 345 2.19 6.41 20.67
C LYS A 345 1.66 7.79 21.09
N ALA A 346 2.54 8.71 21.49
CA ALA A 346 2.16 10.09 21.83
C ALA A 346 1.53 10.82 20.64
N VAL A 347 2.14 10.70 19.45
CA VAL A 347 1.57 11.29 18.22
C VAL A 347 0.20 10.69 17.90
N CYS A 348 0.00 9.37 18.09
CA CYS A 348 -1.29 8.73 17.90
C CYS A 348 -2.38 9.26 18.86
N GLU A 349 -2.03 9.61 20.09
CA GLU A 349 -3.00 10.22 21.03
C GLU A 349 -3.39 11.64 20.60
N LEU A 350 -2.48 12.40 20.02
CA LEU A 350 -2.80 13.74 19.48
C LEU A 350 -3.81 13.69 18.35
N PHE A 351 -3.76 12.67 17.47
CA PHE A 351 -4.80 12.48 16.46
C PHE A 351 -6.19 12.20 17.05
N LYS A 352 -6.27 11.65 18.26
CA LYS A 352 -7.56 11.44 18.94
C LYS A 352 -8.07 12.71 19.63
N GLN A 353 -7.19 13.63 19.96
CA GLN A 353 -7.49 14.83 20.72
C GLN A 353 -7.90 15.99 19.79
N CYS A 354 -7.15 16.23 18.71
CA CYS A 354 -7.31 17.37 17.82
C CYS A 354 -8.45 17.17 16.80
N ASP A 355 -9.03 18.29 16.34
CA ASP A 355 -10.08 18.31 15.33
C ASP A 355 -9.66 19.02 14.03
N TYR A 356 -8.50 19.69 14.06
CA TYR A 356 -7.87 20.33 12.90
C TYR A 356 -6.48 19.74 12.65
N TYR A 357 -6.06 19.72 11.39
CA TYR A 357 -4.72 19.36 10.99
C TYR A 357 -4.18 20.38 9.99
N LEU A 358 -2.98 20.89 10.24
CA LEU A 358 -2.31 21.83 9.33
C LEU A 358 -1.12 21.14 8.66
N ASP A 359 -1.21 20.91 7.36
CA ASP A 359 -0.15 20.33 6.53
C ASP A 359 0.70 21.44 5.91
N ILE A 360 1.51 22.08 6.77
CA ILE A 360 2.27 23.31 6.46
C ILE A 360 3.79 23.13 6.57
N ASN A 361 4.30 21.92 6.61
CA ASN A 361 5.73 21.63 6.70
C ASN A 361 6.34 21.24 5.35
N HIS A 362 7.57 21.72 5.04
CA HIS A 362 8.23 21.49 3.75
C HIS A 362 8.97 20.17 3.62
N MET A 363 9.20 19.44 4.71
CA MET A 363 9.94 18.17 4.68
C MET A 363 8.98 16.99 4.54
N LYS A 364 9.52 15.78 4.36
CA LYS A 364 8.71 14.57 4.22
C LYS A 364 7.72 14.42 5.35
N GLU A 365 6.52 14.01 4.98
CA GLU A 365 5.46 13.63 5.90
C GLU A 365 5.94 12.56 6.91
N ILE A 366 5.61 12.75 8.17
CA ILE A 366 5.86 11.76 9.22
C ILE A 366 4.59 10.98 9.55
N VAL A 367 4.71 9.71 9.90
CA VAL A 367 3.61 8.79 10.31
C VAL A 367 2.40 8.75 9.37
N SER A 368 2.51 9.18 8.11
CA SER A 368 1.39 9.40 7.18
C SER A 368 0.32 10.32 7.80
N ALA A 369 0.76 11.47 8.30
CA ALA A 369 -0.04 12.32 9.17
C ALA A 369 -1.32 12.84 8.50
N VAL A 370 -1.28 13.21 7.22
CA VAL A 370 -2.48 13.65 6.47
C VAL A 370 -3.52 12.55 6.41
N TYR A 371 -3.10 11.30 6.10
CA TYR A 371 -4.01 10.16 6.09
C TYR A 371 -4.54 9.82 7.48
N GLN A 372 -3.71 9.92 8.53
CA GLN A 372 -4.17 9.70 9.90
C GLN A 372 -5.16 10.80 10.34
N ALA A 373 -4.88 12.06 10.02
CA ALA A 373 -5.79 13.17 10.27
C ALA A 373 -7.15 12.95 9.59
N PHE A 374 -7.14 12.56 8.31
CA PHE A 374 -8.35 12.21 7.57
C PHE A 374 -9.14 11.10 8.25
N LEU A 375 -8.49 10.00 8.66
CA LEU A 375 -9.16 8.89 9.34
C LEU A 375 -9.70 9.25 10.73
N HIS A 376 -9.15 10.28 11.38
CA HIS A 376 -9.64 10.79 12.66
C HIS A 376 -10.62 11.97 12.49
N ASN A 377 -11.10 12.21 11.26
CA ASN A 377 -12.03 13.28 10.93
C ASN A 377 -11.54 14.68 11.33
N HIS A 378 -10.23 14.94 11.24
CA HIS A 378 -9.72 16.32 11.32
C HIS A 378 -10.12 17.07 10.06
N LEU A 379 -10.47 18.36 10.20
CA LEU A 379 -10.51 19.24 9.05
C LEU A 379 -9.08 19.64 8.69
N ILE A 380 -8.68 19.36 7.45
CA ILE A 380 -7.31 19.48 6.99
C ILE A 380 -7.16 20.75 6.16
N PHE A 381 -6.14 21.55 6.49
CA PHE A 381 -5.69 22.72 5.73
C PHE A 381 -4.26 22.52 5.27
N ALA A 382 -3.93 22.98 4.08
CA ALA A 382 -2.59 22.86 3.53
C ALA A 382 -2.22 24.09 2.68
N PHE A 383 -0.92 24.32 2.50
CA PHE A 383 -0.46 25.19 1.42
C PHE A 383 -0.15 24.36 0.16
N GLU A 384 -0.24 24.98 -1.01
CA GLU A 384 0.06 24.36 -2.29
C GLU A 384 1.49 23.81 -2.33
N GLU A 385 2.41 24.53 -1.69
CA GLU A 385 3.84 24.25 -1.65
C GLU A 385 4.22 23.16 -0.62
N THR A 386 3.37 22.90 0.36
CA THR A 386 3.66 21.95 1.45
C THR A 386 2.76 20.73 1.45
N ALA A 387 1.64 20.73 0.71
CA ALA A 387 0.65 19.66 0.72
C ALA A 387 1.25 18.29 0.36
N HIS A 388 1.33 17.39 1.34
CA HIS A 388 1.91 16.06 1.17
C HIS A 388 0.98 15.08 0.46
N ASN A 389 -0.33 15.14 0.74
CA ASN A 389 -1.29 14.24 0.12
C ASN A 389 -2.62 14.95 -0.13
N ARG A 390 -2.75 15.53 -1.30
CA ARG A 390 -3.92 16.30 -1.73
C ARG A 390 -5.20 15.46 -1.87
N ASP A 391 -5.10 14.12 -1.98
CA ASP A 391 -6.26 13.24 -2.11
C ASP A 391 -7.19 13.27 -0.88
N TYR A 392 -6.69 13.75 0.28
CA TYR A 392 -7.45 13.82 1.53
C TYR A 392 -7.77 15.24 1.98
N VAL A 393 -7.48 16.23 1.16
CA VAL A 393 -7.70 17.64 1.46
C VAL A 393 -8.71 18.20 0.45
N ALA A 394 -9.74 18.89 0.93
CA ALA A 394 -10.66 19.55 0.03
C ALA A 394 -9.93 20.66 -0.76
N LYS A 395 -10.19 20.79 -2.06
CA LYS A 395 -9.48 21.73 -2.95
C LYS A 395 -9.54 23.17 -2.42
N GLU A 396 -10.66 23.59 -1.85
CA GLU A 396 -10.87 24.90 -1.25
C GLU A 396 -10.15 25.09 0.10
N ARG A 397 -9.45 24.09 0.60
CA ARG A 397 -8.61 24.13 1.82
C ARG A 397 -7.13 23.99 1.51
N ILE A 398 -6.76 24.11 0.25
CA ILE A 398 -5.38 24.21 -0.21
C ILE A 398 -5.15 25.64 -0.70
N TYR A 399 -4.29 26.38 -0.02
CA TYR A 399 -4.03 27.79 -0.25
C TYR A 399 -2.64 28.00 -0.83
N PRO A 400 -2.41 28.97 -1.72
CA PRO A 400 -1.04 29.42 -1.98
C PRO A 400 -0.45 30.01 -0.70
N VAL A 401 0.84 29.81 -0.46
CA VAL A 401 1.53 30.36 0.73
C VAL A 401 1.30 31.87 0.89
N SER A 402 1.22 32.60 -0.24
CA SER A 402 0.95 34.05 -0.25
C SER A 402 -0.44 34.44 0.25
N ASN A 403 -1.36 33.50 0.45
CA ASN A 403 -2.71 33.72 0.96
C ASN A 403 -2.93 33.02 2.31
N TRP A 404 -1.91 33.03 3.16
CA TRP A 404 -2.01 32.44 4.50
C TRP A 404 -3.05 33.12 5.39
N GLU A 405 -3.27 34.47 5.24
CA GLU A 405 -4.33 35.18 5.93
C GLU A 405 -5.72 34.64 5.56
N GLY A 406 -5.95 34.27 4.31
CA GLY A 406 -7.18 33.65 3.86
C GLY A 406 -7.43 32.28 4.54
N MET A 407 -6.38 31.49 4.75
CA MET A 407 -6.46 30.26 5.53
C MET A 407 -6.87 30.54 6.99
N VAL A 408 -6.22 31.52 7.61
CA VAL A 408 -6.50 31.94 9.01
C VAL A 408 -7.96 32.38 9.16
N GLU A 409 -8.46 33.21 8.25
CA GLU A 409 -9.85 33.70 8.31
C GLU A 409 -10.86 32.56 8.16
N ASP A 410 -10.62 31.64 7.24
CA ASP A 410 -11.48 30.45 7.07
C ASP A 410 -11.49 29.58 8.33
N ILE A 411 -10.32 29.34 8.95
CA ILE A 411 -10.23 28.63 10.23
C ILE A 411 -11.06 29.34 11.29
N ARG A 412 -10.92 30.68 11.44
CA ARG A 412 -11.64 31.49 12.42
C ARG A 412 -13.15 31.41 12.25
N VAL A 413 -13.65 31.47 11.00
CA VAL A 413 -15.07 31.35 10.67
C VAL A 413 -15.60 29.96 10.99
N ILE A 414 -14.84 28.91 10.63
CA ILE A 414 -15.25 27.53 10.85
C ILE A 414 -15.27 27.19 12.34
N MET A 415 -14.29 27.65 13.13
CA MET A 415 -14.26 27.46 14.59
C MET A 415 -15.53 27.95 15.30
N ARG A 416 -16.19 28.97 14.75
CA ARG A 416 -17.41 29.56 15.32
C ARG A 416 -18.69 28.95 14.78
N ASN A 417 -18.62 27.96 13.85
CA ASN A 417 -19.77 27.44 13.13
C ASN A 417 -19.70 25.93 12.90
N GLU A 418 -20.28 25.16 13.83
CA GLU A 418 -20.31 23.70 13.79
C GLU A 418 -20.93 23.15 12.49
N LYS A 419 -22.02 23.76 12.00
CA LYS A 419 -22.67 23.34 10.73
C LYS A 419 -21.76 23.56 9.51
N LEU A 420 -20.91 24.59 9.58
CA LEU A 420 -19.92 24.82 8.53
C LEU A 420 -18.81 23.78 8.60
N MET A 421 -18.34 23.45 9.81
CA MET A 421 -17.37 22.34 10.02
C MET A 421 -17.88 21.03 9.41
N GLU A 422 -19.13 20.63 9.71
CA GLU A 422 -19.74 19.42 9.15
C GLU A 422 -19.78 19.42 7.62
N ARG A 423 -20.11 20.58 7.00
CA ARG A 423 -20.09 20.71 5.54
C ARG A 423 -18.68 20.58 4.98
N CYS A 424 -17.69 21.19 5.62
CA CYS A 424 -16.29 21.09 5.20
C CYS A 424 -15.78 19.67 5.28
N LEU A 425 -16.07 18.95 6.37
CA LEU A 425 -15.71 17.54 6.53
C LEU A 425 -16.39 16.64 5.49
N ARG A 426 -17.64 16.89 5.19
CA ARG A 426 -18.36 16.18 4.11
C ARG A 426 -17.66 16.41 2.77
N ARG A 427 -17.37 17.65 2.45
CA ARG A 427 -16.65 18.00 1.22
C ARG A 427 -15.28 17.34 1.13
N GLN A 428 -14.52 17.31 2.23
CA GLN A 428 -13.25 16.62 2.32
C GLN A 428 -13.38 15.10 2.06
N ARG A 429 -14.43 14.45 2.61
CA ARG A 429 -14.72 13.04 2.34
C ARG A 429 -15.10 12.79 0.88
N GLU A 430 -15.87 13.70 0.25
CA GLU A 430 -16.20 13.65 -1.17
C GLU A 430 -14.97 13.79 -2.06
N GLU A 431 -14.05 14.70 -1.73
CA GLU A 431 -12.78 14.82 -2.46
C GLU A 431 -11.92 13.56 -2.35
N ALA A 432 -11.89 12.93 -1.18
CA ALA A 432 -11.21 11.67 -0.96
C ALA A 432 -11.94 10.47 -1.58
N MET A 433 -13.07 10.69 -2.26
CA MET A 433 -13.93 9.63 -2.81
C MET A 433 -14.26 8.57 -1.74
N ALA A 434 -14.70 9.03 -0.56
CA ALA A 434 -15.13 8.12 0.49
C ALA A 434 -16.50 7.52 0.13
N GLU A 435 -16.53 6.18 0.02
CA GLU A 435 -17.71 5.44 -0.41
C GLU A 435 -18.42 4.77 0.75
N ASP A 436 -19.73 4.61 0.61
CA ASP A 436 -20.50 3.76 1.50
C ASP A 436 -20.52 2.29 1.04
N ARG A 437 -20.95 1.40 1.93
CA ARG A 437 -20.98 -0.04 1.67
C ARG A 437 -21.94 -0.42 0.55
N GLY A 438 -23.08 0.25 0.47
CA GLY A 438 -24.14 -0.06 -0.50
C GLY A 438 -23.73 0.34 -1.92
N VAL A 439 -23.08 1.50 -2.09
CA VAL A 439 -22.53 1.92 -3.38
C VAL A 439 -21.50 0.91 -3.87
N TYR A 440 -20.57 0.54 -3.00
CA TYR A 440 -19.49 -0.39 -3.36
C TYR A 440 -20.01 -1.78 -3.73
N ALA A 441 -20.97 -2.30 -2.96
CA ALA A 441 -21.59 -3.59 -3.23
C ALA A 441 -22.34 -3.59 -4.58
N ARG A 442 -23.16 -2.57 -4.84
CA ARG A 442 -23.89 -2.43 -6.12
C ARG A 442 -22.94 -2.37 -7.31
N MET A 443 -21.86 -1.56 -7.23
CA MET A 443 -20.86 -1.48 -8.31
C MET A 443 -20.22 -2.83 -8.61
N VAL A 444 -19.94 -3.63 -7.57
CA VAL A 444 -19.43 -4.99 -7.75
C VAL A 444 -20.49 -5.88 -8.39
N GLU A 445 -21.75 -5.79 -7.98
CA GLU A 445 -22.88 -6.55 -8.53
C GLU A 445 -23.21 -6.14 -9.96
N GLU A 446 -23.35 -4.86 -10.26
CA GLU A 446 -23.66 -4.32 -11.61
C GLU A 446 -22.59 -4.70 -12.63
N CYS A 447 -21.33 -4.80 -12.19
CA CYS A 447 -20.34 -5.44 -13.01
C CYS A 447 -20.65 -6.93 -13.27
N PHE A 448 -21.62 -7.59 -12.65
CA PHE A 448 -22.03 -8.97 -12.93
C PHE A 448 -23.03 -9.09 -14.09
N ILE A 449 -23.64 -8.02 -14.52
CA ILE A 449 -24.55 -7.96 -15.64
C ILE A 449 -23.79 -7.50 -16.88
#